data_d2cc9dba0bbe5e8f3075aaa9b18186e7
#
_entry.id   d2cc9dba0bbe5e8f3075aaa9b18186e7
#
_cell.length_a   1.000
_cell.length_b   1.000
_cell.length_c   1.000
_cell.angle_alpha   90.00
_cell.angle_beta   90.00
_cell.angle_gamma   90.00
#
_symmetry.space_group_name_H-M   'P 1'
#
loop_
_entity.id
_entity.type
_entity.pdbx_description
1 polymer ?
#
loop_
_entity_poly.entity_id
_entity_poly.type
_entity_poly.pdbx_seq_one_letter_code
_entity_poly.pdbx_strand_id
1 'polypeptide(L)'
;GELIMSEVKMLTAPVPNVPWQERPQGPQNGAPIWRYSENPIIGRNPLKGVARIFNSAVMPYGDAFIGVFRGEQTNGIPYIYLGHSKDAIHWDFEENKIPFVDENGEPFMPVYAYDPRLVKVEDTYYIIWCQDFYGAAIGMAKTTDFKTFTRIENPFLPFNRNAVLFPRKINGNFMMLSRPSDSGHTPFGDIFLSESPDLVYWGKHRHVMGKGSEWWESLKIGGGAAPIETSEGWLLFYHGVSGTCNGYVYSIGGAILDIDNPSIVKYRCENFLLTPEEWYEERGFVPNVCFPCATIHDSASGKIAIYYGAADSYVGLAFTKLDEIVDYIKTNSVVTSADTEIGRR
;
A
#
# COMPACT_ATOMS: atom_id res chain seq x y z
N GLY A 1 10.73 -32.94 -24.25
CA GLY A 1 10.02 -32.75 -22.98
C GLY A 1 9.57 -31.30 -22.86
N GLU A 2 8.27 -31.07 -22.90
CA GLU A 2 7.73 -29.77 -22.58
C GLU A 2 8.11 -29.41 -21.15
N LEU A 3 8.87 -28.33 -20.98
CA LEU A 3 9.08 -27.72 -19.67
C LEU A 3 7.70 -27.22 -19.21
N ILE A 4 7.08 -27.99 -18.31
CA ILE A 4 5.90 -27.52 -17.60
C ILE A 4 6.38 -26.40 -16.69
N MET A 5 6.18 -25.15 -17.10
CA MET A 5 6.37 -24.00 -16.22
C MET A 5 5.38 -24.12 -15.07
N SER A 6 5.90 -24.20 -13.83
CA SER A 6 5.01 -24.21 -12.66
C SER A 6 4.23 -22.92 -12.64
N GLU A 7 2.92 -23.04 -12.58
CA GLU A 7 2.01 -21.90 -12.45
C GLU A 7 2.31 -21.11 -11.17
N VAL A 8 2.34 -19.77 -11.26
CA VAL A 8 2.50 -18.92 -10.09
C VAL A 8 1.27 -19.04 -9.20
N LYS A 9 1.49 -19.22 -7.90
CA LYS A 9 0.44 -19.38 -6.91
C LYS A 9 0.51 -18.29 -5.87
N MET A 10 -0.65 -17.81 -5.46
CA MET A 10 -0.82 -16.91 -4.33
C MET A 10 -0.87 -17.76 -3.06
N LEU A 11 0.04 -17.49 -2.11
CA LEU A 11 0.18 -18.25 -0.86
C LEU A 11 -0.57 -17.58 0.28
N THR A 12 -1.82 -17.23 0.03
CA THR A 12 -2.71 -16.52 0.96
C THR A 12 -4.05 -17.25 1.07
N ALA A 13 -4.93 -16.74 1.91
CA ALA A 13 -6.27 -17.32 2.06
C ALA A 13 -7.16 -17.05 0.84
N PRO A 14 -8.09 -17.94 0.52
CA PRO A 14 -9.10 -17.64 -0.48
C PRO A 14 -10.08 -16.57 0.02
N VAL A 15 -10.53 -15.72 -0.92
CA VAL A 15 -11.53 -14.67 -0.67
C VAL A 15 -12.61 -14.80 -1.73
N PRO A 16 -13.67 -15.60 -1.47
CA PRO A 16 -14.67 -15.93 -2.50
C PRO A 16 -15.44 -14.72 -3.04
N ASN A 17 -15.57 -13.67 -2.23
CA ASN A 17 -16.33 -12.47 -2.56
C ASN A 17 -15.43 -11.27 -2.92
N VAL A 18 -14.21 -11.51 -3.37
CA VAL A 18 -13.33 -10.41 -3.85
C VAL A 18 -14.10 -9.58 -4.88
N PRO A 19 -14.07 -8.22 -4.77
CA PRO A 19 -14.73 -7.40 -5.76
C PRO A 19 -14.05 -7.59 -7.11
N TRP A 20 -14.85 -7.69 -8.16
CA TRP A 20 -14.30 -8.02 -9.46
C TRP A 20 -15.11 -7.43 -10.61
N GLN A 21 -14.41 -7.04 -11.63
CA GLN A 21 -14.93 -6.69 -12.94
C GLN A 21 -14.05 -7.37 -13.99
N GLU A 22 -14.66 -8.03 -14.97
CA GLU A 22 -13.91 -8.62 -16.07
C GLU A 22 -13.20 -7.55 -16.90
N ARG A 23 -12.08 -7.93 -17.50
CA ARG A 23 -11.33 -7.05 -18.39
C ARG A 23 -12.23 -6.54 -19.52
N PRO A 24 -12.25 -5.23 -19.79
CA PRO A 24 -12.92 -4.69 -20.94
C PRO A 24 -12.40 -5.31 -22.23
N GLN A 25 -13.30 -5.54 -23.19
CA GLN A 25 -12.92 -6.05 -24.51
C GLN A 25 -12.21 -4.96 -25.32
N GLY A 26 -11.31 -5.39 -26.20
CA GLY A 26 -10.56 -4.51 -27.07
C GLY A 26 -9.07 -4.50 -26.77
N PRO A 27 -8.29 -3.73 -27.54
CA PRO A 27 -6.85 -3.66 -27.36
C PRO A 27 -6.53 -2.99 -26.01
N GLN A 28 -5.57 -3.58 -25.30
CA GLN A 28 -5.06 -3.06 -24.04
C GLN A 28 -3.59 -2.70 -24.20
N ASN A 29 -3.24 -1.46 -23.90
CA ASN A 29 -1.88 -0.99 -23.92
C ASN A 29 -1.31 -1.00 -22.49
N GLY A 30 -0.04 -1.43 -22.34
CA GLY A 30 0.65 -1.41 -21.08
C GLY A 30 0.37 -2.64 -20.22
N ALA A 31 0.36 -2.45 -18.90
CA ALA A 31 0.23 -3.52 -17.92
C ALA A 31 -1.18 -4.14 -17.92
N PRO A 32 -1.31 -5.42 -17.54
CA PRO A 32 -2.61 -6.10 -17.49
C PRO A 32 -3.39 -5.68 -16.21
N ILE A 33 -3.67 -4.39 -16.12
CA ILE A 33 -4.48 -3.76 -15.07
C ILE A 33 -5.59 -2.97 -15.73
N TRP A 34 -6.79 -3.03 -15.19
CA TRP A 34 -7.93 -2.25 -15.68
C TRP A 34 -8.73 -1.65 -14.54
N ARG A 35 -9.19 -0.44 -14.75
CA ARG A 35 -9.94 0.32 -13.76
C ARG A 35 -11.38 -0.17 -13.66
N TYR A 36 -11.95 -0.07 -12.46
CA TYR A 36 -13.37 -0.28 -12.26
C TYR A 36 -14.18 0.77 -13.04
N SER A 37 -15.18 0.33 -13.78
CA SER A 37 -15.98 1.21 -14.64
C SER A 37 -16.79 2.25 -13.88
N GLU A 38 -17.11 1.98 -12.60
CA GLU A 38 -17.89 2.88 -11.74
C GLU A 38 -17.01 3.72 -10.81
N ASN A 39 -15.71 3.84 -11.10
CA ASN A 39 -14.83 4.70 -10.32
C ASN A 39 -15.23 6.19 -10.39
N PRO A 40 -14.97 7.00 -9.35
CA PRO A 40 -14.42 6.58 -8.05
C PRO A 40 -15.47 5.88 -7.18
N ILE A 41 -15.03 4.96 -6.31
CA ILE A 41 -15.94 4.23 -5.41
C ILE A 41 -16.30 5.06 -4.16
N ILE A 42 -15.47 6.03 -3.81
CA ILE A 42 -15.75 7.01 -2.75
C ILE A 42 -15.52 8.40 -3.34
N GLY A 43 -16.58 9.21 -3.33
CA GLY A 43 -16.57 10.57 -3.85
C GLY A 43 -16.37 11.60 -2.75
N ARG A 44 -16.56 12.88 -3.08
CA ARG A 44 -16.43 14.00 -2.16
C ARG A 44 -17.55 14.01 -1.12
N ASN A 45 -17.25 14.58 0.05
CA ASN A 45 -18.20 14.73 1.16
C ASN A 45 -18.85 13.40 1.57
N PRO A 46 -18.04 12.34 1.79
CA PRO A 46 -18.59 11.01 2.02
C PRO A 46 -19.26 10.85 3.37
N LEU A 47 -19.02 11.78 4.30
CA LEU A 47 -19.44 11.71 5.69
C LEU A 47 -19.46 13.12 6.26
N LYS A 48 -20.38 13.38 7.21
CA LYS A 48 -20.48 14.69 7.87
C LYS A 48 -19.14 15.08 8.51
N GLY A 49 -18.67 16.28 8.19
CA GLY A 49 -17.41 16.82 8.71
C GLY A 49 -16.15 16.31 8.00
N VAL A 50 -16.30 15.47 7.00
CA VAL A 50 -15.19 14.93 6.20
C VAL A 50 -15.39 15.35 4.74
N ALA A 51 -14.46 16.14 4.23
CA ALA A 51 -14.53 16.65 2.86
C ALA A 51 -14.11 15.61 1.82
N ARG A 52 -13.11 14.78 2.14
CA ARG A 52 -12.51 13.80 1.21
C ARG A 52 -12.04 12.57 1.95
N ILE A 53 -12.15 11.41 1.31
CA ILE A 53 -11.50 10.16 1.71
C ILE A 53 -10.62 9.69 0.54
N PHE A 54 -9.37 9.38 0.85
CA PHE A 54 -8.41 8.85 -0.12
C PHE A 54 -7.31 8.09 0.64
N ASN A 55 -6.34 7.49 -0.06
CA ASN A 55 -5.20 6.79 0.54
C ASN A 55 -5.59 5.96 1.77
N SER A 56 -6.41 4.95 1.56
CA SER A 56 -7.04 4.17 2.62
C SER A 56 -6.78 2.69 2.42
N ALA A 57 -6.81 1.91 3.49
CA ALA A 57 -6.54 0.48 3.45
C ALA A 57 -7.77 -0.33 3.86
N VAL A 58 -7.99 -1.41 3.14
CA VAL A 58 -9.14 -2.31 3.33
C VAL A 58 -8.65 -3.76 3.37
N MET A 59 -9.43 -4.64 3.99
CA MET A 59 -9.13 -6.06 4.04
C MET A 59 -10.39 -6.89 4.27
N PRO A 60 -10.34 -8.19 3.97
CA PRO A 60 -11.41 -9.11 4.37
C PRO A 60 -11.51 -9.21 5.89
N TYR A 61 -12.74 -9.29 6.40
CA TYR A 61 -13.01 -9.44 7.83
C TYR A 61 -14.29 -10.29 8.01
N GLY A 62 -14.13 -11.51 8.49
CA GLY A 62 -15.22 -12.48 8.47
C GLY A 62 -15.64 -12.82 7.03
N ASP A 63 -16.91 -12.76 6.76
CA ASP A 63 -17.50 -12.93 5.43
C ASP A 63 -17.73 -11.59 4.70
N ALA A 64 -17.26 -10.48 5.28
CA ALA A 64 -17.40 -9.13 4.76
C ALA A 64 -16.03 -8.45 4.68
N PHE A 65 -16.01 -7.11 4.75
CA PHE A 65 -14.80 -6.31 4.62
C PHE A 65 -14.78 -5.17 5.64
N ILE A 66 -13.58 -4.82 6.05
CA ILE A 66 -13.33 -3.70 6.96
C ILE A 66 -12.23 -2.81 6.36
N GLY A 67 -12.26 -1.52 6.71
CA GLY A 67 -11.25 -0.59 6.23
C GLY A 67 -10.94 0.51 7.22
N VAL A 68 -9.74 1.07 7.07
CA VAL A 68 -9.26 2.24 7.77
C VAL A 68 -9.02 3.33 6.74
N PHE A 69 -9.72 4.44 6.89
CA PHE A 69 -9.85 5.45 5.85
C PHE A 69 -9.25 6.77 6.29
N ARG A 70 -8.37 7.34 5.45
CA ARG A 70 -7.91 8.71 5.66
C ARG A 70 -9.05 9.67 5.36
N GLY A 71 -9.59 10.28 6.39
CA GLY A 71 -10.62 11.31 6.26
C GLY A 71 -10.01 12.70 6.45
N GLU A 72 -9.98 13.50 5.38
CA GLU A 72 -9.64 14.90 5.47
C GLU A 72 -10.86 15.64 6.00
N GLN A 73 -10.77 16.12 7.24
CA GLN A 73 -11.86 16.90 7.82
C GLN A 73 -12.03 18.24 7.12
N THR A 74 -13.16 18.87 7.30
CA THR A 74 -13.43 20.19 6.71
C THR A 74 -12.46 21.28 7.18
N ASN A 75 -11.81 21.08 8.33
CA ASN A 75 -10.74 21.96 8.82
C ASN A 75 -9.35 21.65 8.23
N GLY A 76 -9.26 20.69 7.33
CA GLY A 76 -8.00 20.28 6.70
C GLY A 76 -7.15 19.31 7.50
N ILE A 77 -7.57 18.90 8.69
CA ILE A 77 -6.82 17.97 9.54
C ILE A 77 -7.24 16.53 9.22
N PRO A 78 -6.32 15.65 8.79
CA PRO A 78 -6.66 14.26 8.52
C PRO A 78 -6.67 13.40 9.79
N TYR A 79 -7.65 12.51 9.84
CA TYR A 79 -7.71 11.43 10.84
C TYR A 79 -8.15 10.13 10.17
N ILE A 80 -8.11 9.03 10.94
CA ILE A 80 -8.46 7.71 10.44
C ILE A 80 -9.87 7.36 10.90
N TYR A 81 -10.70 6.93 9.95
CA TYR A 81 -12.09 6.52 10.16
C TYR A 81 -12.25 5.04 9.83
N LEU A 82 -13.06 4.33 10.63
CA LEU A 82 -13.39 2.94 10.37
C LEU A 82 -14.56 2.86 9.39
N GLY A 83 -14.48 1.91 8.46
CA GLY A 83 -15.58 1.63 7.52
C GLY A 83 -15.85 0.15 7.40
N HIS A 84 -17.08 -0.18 7.02
CA HIS A 84 -17.56 -1.55 6.84
C HIS A 84 -18.19 -1.68 5.47
N SER A 85 -18.02 -2.85 4.84
CA SER A 85 -18.63 -3.14 3.55
C SER A 85 -18.92 -4.63 3.40
N LYS A 86 -20.01 -4.93 2.68
CA LYS A 86 -20.35 -6.32 2.31
C LYS A 86 -19.71 -6.74 0.99
N ASP A 87 -19.44 -5.79 0.11
CA ASP A 87 -18.97 -6.02 -1.27
C ASP A 87 -17.61 -5.40 -1.58
N ALA A 88 -17.03 -4.68 -0.61
CA ALA A 88 -15.77 -3.94 -0.73
C ALA A 88 -15.79 -2.78 -1.75
N ILE A 89 -16.97 -2.40 -2.21
CA ILE A 89 -17.20 -1.29 -3.14
C ILE A 89 -18.03 -0.20 -2.49
N HIS A 90 -19.11 -0.57 -1.81
CA HIS A 90 -20.00 0.34 -1.08
C HIS A 90 -19.64 0.29 0.40
N TRP A 91 -19.24 1.43 0.94
CA TRP A 91 -18.71 1.54 2.29
C TRP A 91 -19.61 2.37 3.19
N ASP A 92 -19.83 1.85 4.41
CA ASP A 92 -20.48 2.54 5.49
C ASP A 92 -19.43 2.98 6.51
N PHE A 93 -19.30 4.27 6.75
CA PHE A 93 -18.31 4.83 7.66
C PHE A 93 -18.89 5.06 9.04
N GLU A 94 -18.09 4.75 10.07
CA GLU A 94 -18.43 5.20 11.42
C GLU A 94 -18.31 6.71 11.50
N GLU A 95 -19.22 7.34 12.24
CA GLU A 95 -19.35 8.80 12.29
C GLU A 95 -18.13 9.49 12.91
N ASN A 96 -17.52 8.83 13.90
CA ASN A 96 -16.39 9.36 14.63
C ASN A 96 -15.08 8.73 14.18
N LYS A 97 -13.99 9.52 14.20
CA LYS A 97 -12.63 9.00 14.00
C LYS A 97 -12.31 7.93 15.02
N ILE A 98 -11.39 7.02 14.66
CA ILE A 98 -10.97 5.91 15.53
C ILE A 98 -10.43 6.46 16.86
N PRO A 99 -10.99 6.01 18.00
CA PRO A 99 -10.53 6.44 19.32
C PRO A 99 -9.36 5.56 19.78
N PHE A 100 -8.14 6.01 19.56
CA PHE A 100 -6.97 5.31 20.03
C PHE A 100 -6.79 5.44 21.54
N VAL A 101 -6.24 4.41 22.18
CA VAL A 101 -5.82 4.40 23.57
C VAL A 101 -4.33 4.05 23.68
N ASP A 102 -3.70 4.46 24.79
CA ASP A 102 -2.33 4.06 25.10
C ASP A 102 -2.29 2.68 25.78
N GLU A 103 -1.11 2.25 26.22
CA GLU A 103 -0.90 0.95 26.88
C GLU A 103 -1.68 0.82 28.19
N ASN A 104 -2.06 1.95 28.82
CA ASN A 104 -2.81 2.00 30.08
C ASN A 104 -4.33 2.14 29.85
N GLY A 105 -4.75 2.13 28.59
CA GLY A 105 -6.15 2.33 28.23
C GLY A 105 -6.63 3.78 28.27
N GLU A 106 -5.73 4.74 28.45
CA GLU A 106 -6.05 6.16 28.43
C GLU A 106 -6.17 6.67 26.99
N PRO A 107 -7.08 7.62 26.73
CA PRO A 107 -7.23 8.19 25.40
C PRO A 107 -5.91 8.73 24.85
N PHE A 108 -5.60 8.33 23.63
CA PHE A 108 -4.45 8.81 22.87
C PHE A 108 -4.91 9.23 21.49
N MET A 109 -4.66 10.47 21.11
CA MET A 109 -4.99 10.95 19.76
C MET A 109 -3.76 11.63 19.16
N PRO A 110 -3.26 11.16 18.01
CA PRO A 110 -2.22 11.89 17.30
C PRO A 110 -2.74 13.26 16.87
N VAL A 111 -1.84 14.23 16.70
CA VAL A 111 -2.19 15.57 16.23
C VAL A 111 -2.91 15.49 14.87
N TYR A 112 -2.43 14.61 14.00
CA TYR A 112 -3.09 14.16 12.80
C TYR A 112 -2.59 12.77 12.42
N ALA A 113 -3.36 12.06 11.60
CA ALA A 113 -2.98 10.75 11.09
C ALA A 113 -3.47 10.60 9.64
N TYR A 114 -2.60 10.14 8.74
CA TYR A 114 -2.91 9.99 7.33
C TYR A 114 -2.20 8.78 6.71
N ASP A 115 -2.64 8.40 5.51
CA ASP A 115 -2.13 7.28 4.72
C ASP A 115 -2.03 5.97 5.51
N PRO A 116 -3.14 5.50 6.11
CA PRO A 116 -3.11 4.28 6.90
C PRO A 116 -2.85 3.04 6.03
N ARG A 117 -2.16 2.07 6.62
CA ARG A 117 -2.05 0.70 6.14
C ARG A 117 -2.69 -0.22 7.17
N LEU A 118 -3.21 -1.33 6.72
CA LEU A 118 -3.89 -2.31 7.57
C LEU A 118 -3.41 -3.70 7.20
N VAL A 119 -2.95 -4.46 8.20
CA VAL A 119 -2.46 -5.81 7.98
C VAL A 119 -2.75 -6.69 9.18
N LYS A 120 -3.02 -7.97 8.92
CA LYS A 120 -3.14 -8.98 9.97
C LYS A 120 -1.87 -9.80 10.01
N VAL A 121 -1.27 -9.92 11.21
CA VAL A 121 -0.16 -10.82 11.47
C VAL A 121 -0.57 -11.73 12.62
N GLU A 122 -0.61 -13.05 12.37
CA GLU A 122 -1.16 -14.01 13.32
C GLU A 122 -2.62 -13.64 13.65
N ASP A 123 -2.96 -13.43 14.91
CA ASP A 123 -4.34 -13.13 15.34
C ASP A 123 -4.60 -11.64 15.59
N THR A 124 -3.63 -10.78 15.27
CA THR A 124 -3.70 -9.35 15.58
C THR A 124 -3.70 -8.53 14.30
N TYR A 125 -4.53 -7.48 14.28
CA TYR A 125 -4.58 -6.50 13.19
C TYR A 125 -3.76 -5.28 13.59
N TYR A 126 -2.98 -4.75 12.64
CA TYR A 126 -2.13 -3.59 12.84
C TYR A 126 -2.53 -2.49 11.89
N ILE A 127 -2.70 -1.30 12.42
CA ILE A 127 -2.88 -0.06 11.66
C ILE A 127 -1.57 0.71 11.75
N ILE A 128 -1.05 1.15 10.61
CA ILE A 128 0.18 1.91 10.52
C ILE A 128 -0.13 3.17 9.71
N TRP A 129 0.29 4.33 10.19
CA TRP A 129 -0.04 5.61 9.55
C TRP A 129 1.13 6.57 9.61
N CYS A 130 0.99 7.68 8.87
CA CYS A 130 1.89 8.83 8.97
C CYS A 130 1.33 9.85 9.95
N GLN A 131 2.21 10.45 10.75
CA GLN A 131 1.86 11.45 11.77
C GLN A 131 2.98 12.49 11.91
N ASP A 132 2.77 13.45 12.78
CA ASP A 132 3.82 14.35 13.23
C ASP A 132 4.34 13.91 14.61
N PHE A 133 5.63 13.74 14.68
CA PHE A 133 6.36 13.56 15.93
C PHE A 133 7.73 14.21 15.75
N TYR A 134 7.77 15.53 15.95
CA TYR A 134 8.95 16.37 15.68
C TYR A 134 9.40 16.27 14.20
N GLY A 135 8.45 16.14 13.29
CA GLY A 135 8.61 15.92 11.86
C GLY A 135 7.80 14.72 11.39
N ALA A 136 7.86 14.44 10.10
CA ALA A 136 7.16 13.29 9.53
C ALA A 136 7.61 11.99 10.19
N ALA A 137 6.68 11.26 10.77
CA ALA A 137 6.92 10.04 11.52
C ALA A 137 5.84 9.00 11.28
N ILE A 138 6.09 7.79 11.79
CA ILE A 138 5.18 6.66 11.65
C ILE A 138 4.56 6.36 13.00
N GLY A 139 3.23 6.20 13.02
CA GLY A 139 2.48 5.73 14.17
C GLY A 139 1.92 4.33 13.92
N MET A 140 1.68 3.59 14.99
CA MET A 140 1.14 2.23 14.95
C MET A 140 0.13 2.00 16.06
N ALA A 141 -0.86 1.17 15.76
CA ALA A 141 -1.79 0.63 16.74
C ALA A 141 -2.16 -0.82 16.40
N LYS A 142 -2.60 -1.55 17.40
CA LYS A 142 -3.08 -2.92 17.25
C LYS A 142 -4.52 -3.03 17.70
N THR A 143 -5.24 -3.99 17.13
CA THR A 143 -6.59 -4.34 17.52
C THR A 143 -6.85 -5.82 17.23
N THR A 144 -7.73 -6.44 18.02
CA THR A 144 -8.23 -7.79 17.75
C THR A 144 -9.72 -7.80 17.42
N ASP A 145 -10.42 -6.71 17.69
CA ASP A 145 -11.88 -6.62 17.61
C ASP A 145 -12.39 -5.43 16.80
N PHE A 146 -11.51 -4.53 16.33
CA PHE A 146 -11.86 -3.26 15.69
C PHE A 146 -12.79 -2.37 16.54
N LYS A 147 -12.68 -2.49 17.86
CA LYS A 147 -13.36 -1.64 18.84
C LYS A 147 -12.37 -0.92 19.74
N THR A 148 -11.37 -1.65 20.24
CA THR A 148 -10.27 -1.10 21.03
C THR A 148 -9.02 -1.09 20.16
N PHE A 149 -8.41 0.08 20.02
CA PHE A 149 -7.23 0.31 19.20
C PHE A 149 -6.12 0.83 20.11
N THR A 150 -5.16 -0.03 20.43
CA THR A 150 -4.09 0.27 21.40
C THR A 150 -2.83 0.70 20.66
N ARG A 151 -2.33 1.89 21.00
CA ARG A 151 -1.09 2.42 20.46
C ARG A 151 0.09 1.48 20.74
N ILE A 152 0.95 1.32 19.74
CA ILE A 152 2.28 0.71 19.86
C ILE A 152 3.32 1.82 19.76
N GLU A 153 4.51 1.61 20.29
CA GLU A 153 5.63 2.54 20.16
C GLU A 153 5.87 2.94 18.71
N ASN A 154 6.25 4.19 18.47
CA ASN A 154 6.67 4.65 17.17
C ASN A 154 7.90 3.85 16.72
N PRO A 155 7.88 3.22 15.53
CA PRO A 155 8.95 2.29 15.16
C PRO A 155 10.26 2.97 14.79
N PHE A 156 10.21 4.20 14.28
CA PHE A 156 11.37 4.89 13.71
C PHE A 156 11.43 6.35 14.16
N LEU A 157 12.62 6.91 14.05
CA LEU A 157 12.82 8.35 14.21
C LEU A 157 12.25 9.11 13.00
N PRO A 158 11.90 10.41 13.17
CA PRO A 158 11.71 11.29 12.02
C PRO A 158 13.03 11.42 11.21
N PHE A 159 13.04 11.61 9.92
CA PHE A 159 11.86 11.68 9.06
C PHE A 159 11.65 10.32 8.40
N ASN A 160 10.44 9.79 8.47
CA ASN A 160 10.10 8.53 7.83
C ASN A 160 8.62 8.49 7.44
N ARG A 161 8.29 7.85 6.32
CA ARG A 161 6.93 7.76 5.77
C ARG A 161 6.69 6.41 5.12
N ASN A 162 5.44 6.16 4.78
CA ASN A 162 5.01 5.03 3.95
C ASN A 162 5.49 3.68 4.48
N ALA A 163 5.25 3.45 5.77
CA ALA A 163 5.54 2.19 6.39
C ALA A 163 4.50 1.13 6.02
N VAL A 164 4.99 -0.04 5.66
CA VAL A 164 4.17 -1.18 5.25
C VAL A 164 4.70 -2.43 5.95
N LEU A 165 3.88 -3.02 6.81
CA LEU A 165 4.21 -4.24 7.53
C LEU A 165 3.91 -5.46 6.66
N PHE A 166 4.82 -6.45 6.66
CA PHE A 166 4.58 -7.73 6.00
C PHE A 166 3.51 -8.52 6.76
N PRO A 167 2.64 -9.28 6.06
CA PRO A 167 1.50 -9.97 6.68
C PRO A 167 1.85 -11.23 7.47
N ARG A 168 3.12 -11.55 7.61
CA ARG A 168 3.63 -12.59 8.50
C ARG A 168 5.07 -12.29 8.91
N LYS A 169 5.49 -12.93 9.98
CA LYS A 169 6.90 -12.93 10.36
C LYS A 169 7.73 -13.67 9.31
N ILE A 170 8.94 -13.18 9.08
CA ILE A 170 9.93 -13.77 8.19
C ILE A 170 11.18 -14.03 9.02
N ASN A 171 11.67 -15.28 9.02
CA ASN A 171 12.77 -15.69 9.89
C ASN A 171 12.55 -15.35 11.38
N GLY A 172 11.31 -15.48 11.84
CA GLY A 172 10.92 -15.25 13.22
C GLY A 172 10.72 -13.79 13.63
N ASN A 173 10.91 -12.83 12.70
CA ASN A 173 10.78 -11.40 13.00
C ASN A 173 9.66 -10.75 12.18
N PHE A 174 9.07 -9.71 12.76
CA PHE A 174 8.26 -8.76 12.00
C PHE A 174 9.16 -8.00 11.03
N MET A 175 8.64 -7.73 9.84
CA MET A 175 9.36 -6.96 8.82
C MET A 175 8.52 -5.81 8.31
N MET A 176 9.15 -4.66 8.12
CA MET A 176 8.48 -3.45 7.67
C MET A 176 9.29 -2.71 6.62
N LEU A 177 8.62 -2.35 5.54
CA LEU A 177 9.15 -1.42 4.55
C LEU A 177 8.87 0.00 5.03
N SER A 178 9.81 0.92 4.79
CA SER A 178 9.60 2.34 5.06
C SER A 178 10.41 3.18 4.07
N ARG A 179 10.14 4.46 4.05
CA ARG A 179 10.89 5.42 3.24
C ARG A 179 11.41 6.54 4.11
N PRO A 180 12.66 6.45 4.58
CA PRO A 180 13.32 7.58 5.21
C PRO A 180 13.27 8.79 4.28
N SER A 181 12.91 9.94 4.83
CA SER A 181 12.68 11.16 4.06
C SER A 181 13.43 12.31 4.70
N ASP A 182 13.90 13.24 3.87
CA ASP A 182 14.54 14.46 4.30
C ASP A 182 13.87 15.65 3.60
N SER A 183 13.82 16.76 4.26
CA SER A 183 13.30 18.01 3.69
C SER A 183 14.41 18.98 3.25
N GLY A 184 15.67 18.57 3.35
CA GLY A 184 16.81 19.47 3.22
C GLY A 184 17.86 19.06 2.19
N HIS A 185 19.12 19.06 2.62
CA HIS A 185 20.30 18.95 1.79
C HIS A 185 20.43 17.64 1.00
N THR A 186 19.99 16.53 1.59
CA THR A 186 20.18 15.21 0.99
C THR A 186 18.82 14.56 0.83
N PRO A 187 18.19 14.71 -0.34
CA PRO A 187 16.89 14.12 -0.56
C PRO A 187 16.99 12.59 -0.54
N PHE A 188 16.24 11.98 0.37
CA PHE A 188 15.99 10.55 0.39
C PHE A 188 14.73 10.23 -0.41
N GLY A 189 14.72 9.09 -1.08
CA GLY A 189 13.57 8.67 -1.87
C GLY A 189 13.46 7.17 -2.01
N ASP A 190 14.25 6.41 -1.23
CA ASP A 190 14.42 4.98 -1.38
C ASP A 190 13.63 4.20 -0.33
N ILE A 191 13.26 2.96 -0.68
CA ILE A 191 12.59 2.02 0.23
C ILE A 191 13.64 1.23 1.01
N PHE A 192 13.44 1.16 2.32
CA PHE A 192 14.26 0.39 3.25
C PHE A 192 13.42 -0.68 3.93
N LEU A 193 14.08 -1.75 4.37
CA LEU A 193 13.51 -2.83 5.17
C LEU A 193 14.10 -2.78 6.57
N SER A 194 13.26 -3.00 7.58
CA SER A 194 13.67 -3.12 8.98
C SER A 194 13.02 -4.35 9.60
N GLU A 195 13.67 -4.92 10.62
CA GLU A 195 13.20 -6.10 11.34
C GLU A 195 13.00 -5.79 12.80
N SER A 196 12.03 -6.46 13.43
CA SER A 196 11.75 -6.37 14.86
C SER A 196 11.30 -7.71 15.43
N PRO A 197 11.79 -8.10 16.60
CA PRO A 197 11.28 -9.28 17.30
C PRO A 197 9.93 -9.05 17.98
N ASP A 198 9.57 -7.79 18.26
CA ASP A 198 8.48 -7.44 19.19
C ASP A 198 7.65 -6.20 18.77
N LEU A 199 7.90 -5.60 17.61
CA LEU A 199 7.28 -4.36 17.12
C LEU A 199 7.69 -3.09 17.87
N VAL A 200 8.58 -3.19 18.83
CA VAL A 200 9.08 -2.06 19.63
C VAL A 200 10.51 -1.71 19.22
N TYR A 201 11.37 -2.71 19.20
CA TYR A 201 12.78 -2.54 18.82
C TYR A 201 12.98 -2.92 17.37
N TRP A 202 13.37 -1.95 16.54
CA TRP A 202 13.60 -2.12 15.13
C TRP A 202 15.07 -1.97 14.78
N GLY A 203 15.56 -2.86 13.94
CA GLY A 203 16.96 -2.88 13.52
C GLY A 203 17.16 -3.58 12.19
N LYS A 204 18.41 -3.95 11.90
CA LYS A 204 18.82 -4.57 10.65
C LYS A 204 18.30 -3.82 9.43
N HIS A 205 18.41 -2.49 9.45
CA HIS A 205 17.95 -1.63 8.36
C HIS A 205 18.73 -1.94 7.08
N ARG A 206 18.01 -2.27 6.02
CA ARG A 206 18.61 -2.61 4.74
C ARG A 206 17.95 -1.84 3.61
N HIS A 207 18.76 -1.38 2.68
CA HIS A 207 18.27 -0.81 1.43
C HIS A 207 17.59 -1.91 0.62
N VAL A 208 16.40 -1.63 0.10
CA VAL A 208 15.64 -2.54 -0.77
C VAL A 208 15.69 -2.06 -2.20
N MET A 209 15.24 -0.83 -2.43
CA MET A 209 15.03 -0.34 -3.78
C MET A 209 15.21 1.18 -3.82
N GLY A 210 16.02 1.65 -4.75
CA GLY A 210 16.22 3.05 -4.99
C GLY A 210 15.21 3.61 -5.98
N LYS A 211 15.05 4.95 -5.96
CA LYS A 211 14.34 5.63 -7.05
C LYS A 211 14.98 5.25 -8.38
N GLY A 212 14.15 5.02 -9.38
CA GLY A 212 14.61 4.51 -10.67
C GLY A 212 15.03 5.62 -11.64
N SER A 213 15.63 5.20 -12.76
CA SER A 213 15.97 6.09 -13.88
C SER A 213 14.73 6.46 -14.71
N GLU A 214 13.65 5.70 -14.59
CA GLU A 214 12.44 5.94 -15.35
C GLU A 214 11.72 7.21 -14.87
N TRP A 215 11.11 7.95 -15.80
CA TRP A 215 10.49 9.24 -15.54
C TRP A 215 9.48 9.22 -14.39
N TRP A 216 8.69 8.15 -14.30
CA TRP A 216 7.58 8.04 -13.34
C TRP A 216 8.04 7.76 -11.90
N GLU A 217 9.28 7.38 -11.66
CA GLU A 217 9.82 7.04 -10.35
C GLU A 217 11.18 7.70 -10.07
N SER A 218 11.48 8.79 -10.75
CA SER A 218 12.82 9.41 -10.70
C SER A 218 13.07 10.28 -9.45
N LEU A 219 12.00 10.76 -8.79
CA LEU A 219 12.14 11.66 -7.64
C LEU A 219 12.17 10.90 -6.33
N LYS A 220 11.24 10.00 -6.12
CA LYS A 220 11.11 9.14 -4.93
C LYS A 220 10.18 7.98 -5.20
N ILE A 221 10.26 6.96 -4.36
CA ILE A 221 9.35 5.82 -4.36
C ILE A 221 8.89 5.57 -2.93
N GLY A 222 7.87 4.77 -2.75
CA GLY A 222 7.39 4.40 -1.42
C GLY A 222 6.47 3.19 -1.46
N GLY A 223 6.39 2.45 -0.36
CA GLY A 223 5.54 1.27 -0.25
C GLY A 223 4.06 1.59 -0.43
N GLY A 224 3.35 0.70 -1.07
CA GLY A 224 1.91 0.79 -1.28
C GLY A 224 1.14 -0.16 -0.39
N ALA A 225 0.50 -1.15 -0.99
CA ALA A 225 -0.19 -2.21 -0.27
C ALA A 225 0.78 -3.15 0.44
N ALA A 226 0.32 -3.83 1.48
CA ALA A 226 1.08 -4.92 2.08
C ALA A 226 1.43 -5.96 1.01
N PRO A 227 2.69 -6.42 0.94
CA PRO A 227 3.09 -7.36 -0.09
C PRO A 227 2.28 -8.65 -0.07
N ILE A 228 2.00 -9.18 -1.26
CA ILE A 228 1.27 -10.44 -1.41
C ILE A 228 2.27 -11.59 -1.51
N GLU A 229 2.14 -12.57 -0.64
CA GLU A 229 2.97 -13.77 -0.68
C GLU A 229 2.59 -14.65 -1.86
N THR A 230 3.57 -14.93 -2.73
CA THR A 230 3.38 -15.78 -3.90
C THR A 230 4.51 -16.80 -4.02
N SER A 231 4.31 -17.81 -4.85
CA SER A 231 5.35 -18.81 -5.15
C SER A 231 6.58 -18.23 -5.84
N GLU A 232 6.49 -17.02 -6.39
CA GLU A 232 7.60 -16.30 -7.04
C GLU A 232 8.29 -15.29 -6.10
N GLY A 233 7.74 -15.05 -4.92
CA GLY A 233 8.21 -14.08 -3.96
C GLY A 233 7.09 -13.12 -3.52
N TRP A 234 7.47 -12.05 -2.85
CA TRP A 234 6.54 -11.02 -2.37
C TRP A 234 6.19 -10.05 -3.49
N LEU A 235 4.95 -10.07 -3.96
CA LEU A 235 4.46 -9.12 -4.95
C LEU A 235 4.17 -7.78 -4.26
N LEU A 236 4.90 -6.76 -4.65
CA LEU A 236 4.80 -5.40 -4.09
C LEU A 236 4.25 -4.45 -5.14
N PHE A 237 3.11 -3.82 -4.84
CA PHE A 237 2.63 -2.65 -5.52
C PHE A 237 3.11 -1.43 -4.74
N TYR A 238 3.88 -0.57 -5.39
CA TYR A 238 4.45 0.62 -4.76
C TYR A 238 4.11 1.87 -5.58
N HIS A 239 4.37 3.05 -5.03
CA HIS A 239 4.21 4.27 -5.81
C HIS A 239 5.57 4.84 -6.21
N GLY A 240 5.61 5.35 -7.41
CA GLY A 240 6.71 6.16 -7.92
C GLY A 240 6.25 7.61 -8.08
N VAL A 241 7.17 8.55 -7.92
CA VAL A 241 6.90 9.98 -8.02
C VAL A 241 7.84 10.60 -9.02
N SER A 242 7.30 11.43 -9.91
CA SER A 242 8.06 12.30 -10.79
C SER A 242 7.73 13.75 -10.53
N GLY A 243 8.71 14.63 -10.76
CA GLY A 243 8.51 16.07 -10.73
C GLY A 243 8.20 16.59 -12.12
N THR A 244 7.26 17.51 -12.22
CA THR A 244 6.92 18.25 -13.44
C THR A 244 6.89 19.74 -13.14
N CYS A 245 6.81 20.56 -14.16
CA CYS A 245 6.67 22.01 -13.98
C CYS A 245 5.35 22.40 -13.28
N ASN A 246 4.38 21.50 -13.24
CA ASN A 246 3.08 21.73 -12.62
C ASN A 246 2.87 20.94 -11.32
N GLY A 247 3.93 20.39 -10.73
CA GLY A 247 3.86 19.60 -9.50
C GLY A 247 4.33 18.16 -9.69
N TYR A 248 3.83 17.27 -8.85
CA TYR A 248 4.23 15.86 -8.84
C TYR A 248 3.22 14.99 -9.56
N VAL A 249 3.71 13.87 -10.10
CA VAL A 249 2.87 12.79 -10.64
C VAL A 249 3.18 11.51 -9.87
N TYR A 250 2.14 10.88 -9.32
CA TYR A 250 2.23 9.62 -8.59
C TYR A 250 1.66 8.48 -9.43
N SER A 251 2.46 7.44 -9.65
CA SER A 251 2.10 6.27 -10.45
C SER A 251 2.33 4.99 -9.66
N ILE A 252 1.65 3.93 -10.04
CA ILE A 252 1.79 2.61 -9.41
C ILE A 252 2.83 1.80 -10.14
N GLY A 253 3.80 1.25 -9.39
CA GLY A 253 4.79 0.33 -9.87
C GLY A 253 4.64 -1.07 -9.30
N GLY A 254 5.37 -2.02 -9.86
CA GLY A 254 5.37 -3.40 -9.43
C GLY A 254 6.77 -3.99 -9.31
N ALA A 255 6.98 -4.75 -8.24
CA ALA A 255 8.21 -5.48 -7.99
C ALA A 255 7.92 -6.81 -7.30
N ILE A 256 8.88 -7.73 -7.38
CA ILE A 256 8.82 -9.01 -6.67
C ILE A 256 10.08 -9.12 -5.82
N LEU A 257 9.89 -9.25 -4.51
CA LEU A 257 10.96 -9.36 -3.53
C LEU A 257 11.19 -10.84 -3.18
N ASP A 258 12.42 -11.16 -2.81
CA ASP A 258 12.76 -12.53 -2.38
C ASP A 258 11.92 -12.92 -1.16
N ILE A 259 11.41 -14.16 -1.17
CA ILE A 259 10.46 -14.63 -0.15
C ILE A 259 11.08 -14.73 1.24
N ASP A 260 12.34 -15.09 1.34
CA ASP A 260 13.06 -15.29 2.60
C ASP A 260 13.86 -14.05 3.03
N ASN A 261 14.28 -13.24 2.06
CA ASN A 261 15.02 -12.00 2.30
C ASN A 261 14.45 -10.86 1.45
N PRO A 262 13.40 -10.18 1.93
CA PRO A 262 12.72 -9.15 1.14
C PRO A 262 13.56 -7.89 0.85
N SER A 263 14.78 -7.80 1.36
CA SER A 263 15.70 -6.75 0.94
C SER A 263 16.24 -6.96 -0.48
N ILE A 264 16.04 -8.17 -1.03
CA ILE A 264 16.47 -8.50 -2.38
C ILE A 264 15.31 -8.34 -3.35
N VAL A 265 15.49 -7.46 -4.33
CA VAL A 265 14.53 -7.28 -5.43
C VAL A 265 14.86 -8.29 -6.51
N LYS A 266 13.99 -9.26 -6.72
CA LYS A 266 14.14 -10.28 -7.79
C LYS A 266 13.75 -9.71 -9.15
N TYR A 267 12.66 -8.97 -9.20
CA TYR A 267 12.14 -8.35 -10.41
C TYR A 267 11.58 -6.97 -10.08
N ARG A 268 11.77 -6.02 -10.96
CA ARG A 268 11.24 -4.67 -10.87
C ARG A 268 10.80 -4.23 -12.26
N CYS A 269 9.51 -3.95 -12.41
CA CYS A 269 8.98 -3.55 -13.71
C CYS A 269 9.53 -2.17 -14.11
N GLU A 270 10.06 -2.06 -15.32
CA GLU A 270 10.55 -0.80 -15.87
C GLU A 270 9.42 0.22 -16.01
N ASN A 271 8.29 -0.24 -16.53
CA ASN A 271 7.14 0.63 -16.79
C ASN A 271 6.24 0.74 -15.57
N PHE A 272 5.55 1.86 -15.43
CA PHE A 272 4.46 1.95 -14.46
C PHE A 272 3.37 0.92 -14.80
N LEU A 273 2.67 0.47 -13.77
CA LEU A 273 1.50 -0.40 -13.95
C LEU A 273 0.23 0.42 -14.18
N LEU A 274 0.11 1.54 -13.50
CA LEU A 274 -1.00 2.47 -13.60
C LEU A 274 -0.49 3.90 -13.39
N THR A 275 -0.88 4.81 -14.26
CA THR A 275 -0.54 6.24 -14.16
C THR A 275 -1.82 7.08 -14.27
N PRO A 276 -1.87 8.30 -13.74
CA PRO A 276 -3.06 9.14 -13.85
C PRO A 276 -3.48 9.38 -15.30
N GLU A 277 -4.70 9.01 -15.62
CA GLU A 277 -5.30 9.16 -16.96
C GLU A 277 -6.79 9.56 -16.86
N GLU A 278 -7.49 9.06 -15.85
CA GLU A 278 -8.91 9.35 -15.66
C GLU A 278 -9.10 10.71 -14.97
N TRP A 279 -10.27 11.33 -15.18
CA TRP A 279 -10.56 12.65 -14.63
C TRP A 279 -10.38 12.70 -13.10
N TYR A 280 -10.78 11.64 -12.37
CA TYR A 280 -10.70 11.59 -10.92
C TYR A 280 -9.28 11.34 -10.41
N GLU A 281 -8.36 10.96 -11.28
CA GLU A 281 -6.92 10.83 -11.00
C GLU A 281 -6.16 12.11 -11.33
N GLU A 282 -6.59 12.82 -12.35
CA GLU A 282 -5.95 14.02 -12.84
C GLU A 282 -6.44 15.31 -12.16
N ARG A 283 -7.67 15.31 -11.64
CA ARG A 283 -8.33 16.50 -11.08
C ARG A 283 -8.84 16.25 -9.68
N GLY A 284 -8.32 17.03 -8.73
CA GLY A 284 -8.74 17.01 -7.34
C GLY A 284 -7.96 18.02 -6.54
N PHE A 285 -7.90 17.81 -5.23
CA PHE A 285 -7.14 18.69 -4.34
C PHE A 285 -5.65 18.69 -4.69
N VAL A 286 -5.10 17.51 -5.02
CA VAL A 286 -3.76 17.38 -5.60
C VAL A 286 -3.90 16.63 -6.92
N PRO A 287 -3.60 17.25 -8.06
CA PRO A 287 -3.76 16.61 -9.35
C PRO A 287 -2.73 15.52 -9.60
N ASN A 288 -3.06 14.58 -10.51
CA ASN A 288 -2.15 13.56 -11.03
C ASN A 288 -1.61 12.59 -9.96
N VAL A 289 -2.52 11.97 -9.20
CA VAL A 289 -2.17 11.00 -8.16
C VAL A 289 -2.90 9.68 -8.35
N CYS A 290 -2.13 8.59 -8.43
CA CYS A 290 -2.56 7.22 -8.20
C CYS A 290 -1.69 6.64 -7.09
N PHE A 291 -2.24 6.53 -5.87
CA PHE A 291 -1.50 6.15 -4.67
C PHE A 291 -2.02 4.82 -4.12
N PRO A 292 -1.31 3.68 -4.37
CA PRO A 292 -1.79 2.37 -3.92
C PRO A 292 -1.65 2.21 -2.41
N CYS A 293 -2.67 1.65 -1.77
CA CYS A 293 -2.69 1.48 -0.31
C CYS A 293 -3.05 0.08 0.15
N ALA A 294 -3.83 -0.66 -0.63
CA ALA A 294 -4.31 -1.97 -0.23
C ALA A 294 -4.65 -2.83 -1.44
N THR A 295 -4.67 -4.13 -1.21
CA THR A 295 -5.26 -5.08 -2.15
C THR A 295 -6.22 -5.99 -1.41
N ILE A 296 -7.27 -6.42 -2.11
CA ILE A 296 -8.05 -7.61 -1.74
C ILE A 296 -7.76 -8.62 -2.84
N HIS A 297 -7.39 -9.82 -2.43
CA HIS A 297 -6.91 -10.83 -3.37
C HIS A 297 -7.39 -12.22 -2.97
N ASP A 298 -7.68 -13.05 -3.98
CA ASP A 298 -8.21 -14.38 -3.82
C ASP A 298 -7.23 -15.43 -4.34
N SER A 299 -6.74 -16.30 -3.46
CA SER A 299 -5.79 -17.35 -3.82
C SER A 299 -6.42 -18.43 -4.73
N ALA A 300 -7.72 -18.62 -4.66
CA ALA A 300 -8.39 -19.65 -5.48
C ALA A 300 -8.50 -19.25 -6.94
N SER A 301 -8.76 -17.98 -7.24
CA SER A 301 -8.94 -17.48 -8.61
C SER A 301 -7.74 -16.68 -9.14
N GLY A 302 -6.85 -16.22 -8.27
CA GLY A 302 -5.76 -15.31 -8.64
C GLY A 302 -6.19 -13.87 -8.88
N LYS A 303 -7.45 -13.54 -8.60
CA LYS A 303 -7.99 -12.19 -8.77
C LYS A 303 -7.43 -11.24 -7.72
N ILE A 304 -7.03 -10.04 -8.13
CA ILE A 304 -6.48 -8.98 -7.28
C ILE A 304 -7.24 -7.69 -7.56
N ALA A 305 -7.79 -7.10 -6.50
CA ALA A 305 -8.38 -5.77 -6.51
C ALA A 305 -7.43 -4.80 -5.80
N ILE A 306 -7.04 -3.72 -6.48
CA ILE A 306 -6.11 -2.72 -5.96
C ILE A 306 -6.91 -1.47 -5.60
N TYR A 307 -6.77 -1.03 -4.34
CA TYR A 307 -7.34 0.21 -3.84
C TYR A 307 -6.29 1.29 -3.88
N TYR A 308 -6.61 2.43 -4.46
CA TYR A 308 -5.70 3.56 -4.55
C TYR A 308 -6.40 4.89 -4.31
N GLY A 309 -5.67 5.80 -3.69
CA GLY A 309 -6.09 7.19 -3.60
C GLY A 309 -5.88 7.89 -4.93
N ALA A 310 -6.85 8.67 -5.34
CA ALA A 310 -6.85 9.38 -6.62
C ALA A 310 -6.99 10.88 -6.39
N ALA A 311 -6.04 11.66 -6.90
CA ALA A 311 -6.00 13.12 -6.85
C ALA A 311 -6.23 13.72 -5.44
N ASP A 312 -5.80 13.01 -4.39
CA ASP A 312 -6.02 13.37 -2.98
C ASP A 312 -7.48 13.74 -2.67
N SER A 313 -8.41 13.11 -3.36
CA SER A 313 -9.84 13.44 -3.29
C SER A 313 -10.76 12.24 -3.34
N TYR A 314 -10.32 11.13 -3.91
CA TYR A 314 -11.17 9.99 -4.22
C TYR A 314 -10.47 8.67 -3.90
N VAL A 315 -11.26 7.60 -3.82
CA VAL A 315 -10.76 6.23 -3.80
C VAL A 315 -11.16 5.56 -5.12
N GLY A 316 -10.16 5.01 -5.81
CA GLY A 316 -10.32 4.22 -7.02
C GLY A 316 -10.05 2.74 -6.77
N LEU A 317 -10.56 1.91 -7.68
CA LEU A 317 -10.41 0.48 -7.69
C LEU A 317 -9.95 0.02 -9.06
N ALA A 318 -8.94 -0.84 -9.08
CA ALA A 318 -8.42 -1.44 -10.31
C ALA A 318 -8.21 -2.94 -10.10
N PHE A 319 -8.19 -3.68 -11.20
CA PHE A 319 -8.14 -5.14 -11.18
C PHE A 319 -6.98 -5.69 -11.98
N THR A 320 -6.43 -6.79 -11.51
CA THR A 320 -5.46 -7.60 -12.24
C THR A 320 -5.58 -9.06 -11.84
N LYS A 321 -4.89 -9.93 -12.57
CA LYS A 321 -4.74 -11.35 -12.21
C LYS A 321 -3.29 -11.65 -11.88
N LEU A 322 -3.06 -12.51 -10.90
CA LEU A 322 -1.74 -12.84 -10.41
C LEU A 322 -0.79 -13.31 -11.51
N ASP A 323 -1.21 -14.29 -12.30
CA ASP A 323 -0.39 -14.85 -13.38
C ASP A 323 0.00 -13.81 -14.42
N GLU A 324 -0.93 -12.96 -14.80
CA GLU A 324 -0.70 -11.92 -15.81
C GLU A 324 0.22 -10.80 -15.29
N ILE A 325 0.00 -10.33 -14.06
CA ILE A 325 0.80 -9.24 -13.50
C ILE A 325 2.22 -9.68 -13.16
N VAL A 326 2.37 -10.90 -12.65
CA VAL A 326 3.70 -11.47 -12.37
C VAL A 326 4.48 -11.67 -13.67
N ASP A 327 3.85 -12.23 -14.71
CA ASP A 327 4.47 -12.39 -16.01
C ASP A 327 4.89 -11.03 -16.60
N TYR A 328 4.04 -10.03 -16.53
CA TYR A 328 4.34 -8.68 -17.01
C TYR A 328 5.54 -8.06 -16.27
N ILE A 329 5.59 -8.17 -14.95
CA ILE A 329 6.70 -7.65 -14.15
C ILE A 329 8.00 -8.37 -14.51
N LYS A 330 7.98 -9.69 -14.62
CA LYS A 330 9.17 -10.49 -14.97
C LYS A 330 9.67 -10.18 -16.37
N THR A 331 8.77 -10.10 -17.34
CA THR A 331 9.11 -9.85 -18.76
C THR A 331 9.69 -8.46 -18.95
N ASN A 332 9.23 -7.47 -18.19
CA ASN A 332 9.65 -6.08 -18.30
C ASN A 332 10.58 -5.65 -17.15
N SER A 333 11.24 -6.58 -16.50
CA SER A 333 12.09 -6.28 -15.36
C SER A 333 13.39 -5.61 -15.76
N VAL A 334 13.77 -4.57 -15.03
CA VAL A 334 15.09 -3.91 -15.12
C VAL A 334 16.14 -4.59 -14.24
N VAL A 335 15.73 -5.50 -13.35
CA VAL A 335 16.66 -6.26 -12.47
C VAL A 335 17.10 -7.50 -13.20
N THR A 336 18.42 -7.67 -13.31
CA THR A 336 19.07 -8.86 -13.85
C THR A 336 19.62 -9.73 -12.72
N SER A 337 20.02 -10.95 -13.02
CA SER A 337 20.68 -11.82 -12.03
C SER A 337 21.97 -11.22 -11.46
N ALA A 338 22.71 -10.45 -12.28
CA ALA A 338 23.91 -9.75 -11.83
C ALA A 338 23.59 -8.65 -10.83
N ASP A 339 22.52 -7.88 -11.07
CA ASP A 339 22.05 -6.84 -10.14
C ASP A 339 21.63 -7.43 -8.81
N THR A 340 20.99 -8.61 -8.84
CA THR A 340 20.56 -9.31 -7.62
C THR A 340 21.77 -9.73 -6.78
N GLU A 341 22.87 -10.14 -7.40
CA GLU A 341 24.11 -10.49 -6.69
C GLU A 341 24.80 -9.26 -6.09
N ILE A 342 24.84 -8.17 -6.82
CA ILE A 342 25.43 -6.90 -6.35
C ILE A 342 24.63 -6.33 -5.18
N GLY A 343 23.32 -6.39 -5.23
CA GLY A 343 22.42 -5.92 -4.18
C GLY A 343 22.56 -6.67 -2.84
N ARG A 344 23.29 -7.79 -2.82
CA ARG A 344 23.57 -8.56 -1.61
C ARG A 344 24.79 -8.08 -0.81
N ARG A 345 25.54 -7.15 -1.34
CA ARG A 345 26.77 -6.60 -0.71
C ARG A 345 26.44 -5.38 0.21
#